data_adb08dfbd7a9394733efbc652ae16393
#
_entry.id   adb08dfbd7a9394733efbc652ae16393
#
_cell.length_a   1.000
_cell.length_b   1.000
_cell.length_c   1.000
_cell.angle_alpha   90.00
_cell.angle_beta   90.00
_cell.angle_gamma   90.00
#
_symmetry.space_group_name_H-M   'P 1'
#
loop_
_entity.id
_entity.type
_entity.pdbx_description
1 polymer ?
#
loop_
_entity_poly.entity_id
_entity_poly.type
_entity_poly.pdbx_seq_one_letter_code
_entity_poly.pdbx_strand_id
1 'polypeptide(L)'
;LYLDLDVAAAQNALSELKLFLKTYEDKYDALFKSEDRVPLSDLDLVAQTVFFVKQWMLDDLYVGGDLQSLKGFVFEEAAVWPGVPKVDAMRTTNLNPANLKINGTYNKTAGIQGNGSEHAYRMTGYYAAPGEIVSLTFPQEVLGKNFRVLVGVHFWNTYYVRPYNRLNRISLSYGVNNATVQVMNPMGGSILVRVPDGSNLG
;
A
#
# COMPACT_ATOMS: atom_id res chain seq x y z
N LEU A 1 -18.93 10.96 16.25
CA LEU A 1 -19.64 11.80 15.29
C LEU A 1 -19.32 11.26 13.91
N TYR A 2 -20.13 10.34 13.39
CA TYR A 2 -20.17 10.03 11.97
C TYR A 2 -20.83 11.25 11.30
N LEU A 3 -20.05 12.06 10.61
CA LEU A 3 -20.58 13.00 9.65
C LEU A 3 -21.12 12.17 8.49
N ASP A 4 -22.44 12.21 8.27
CA ASP A 4 -23.04 11.82 6.99
C ASP A 4 -22.52 12.80 5.94
N LEU A 5 -21.32 12.51 5.43
CA LEU A 5 -20.76 13.23 4.30
C LEU A 5 -21.55 12.80 3.08
N ASP A 6 -22.20 13.75 2.43
CA ASP A 6 -22.77 13.55 1.11
C ASP A 6 -21.68 12.96 0.19
N VAL A 7 -21.95 11.79 -0.37
CA VAL A 7 -20.99 11.05 -1.22
C VAL A 7 -20.50 11.92 -2.37
N ALA A 8 -21.37 12.76 -2.95
CA ALA A 8 -21.01 13.69 -4.02
C ALA A 8 -20.04 14.78 -3.50
N ALA A 9 -20.28 15.30 -2.30
CA ALA A 9 -19.40 16.28 -1.69
C ALA A 9 -18.02 15.67 -1.36
N ALA A 10 -17.98 14.42 -0.88
CA ALA A 10 -16.75 13.71 -0.61
C ALA A 10 -15.94 13.43 -1.90
N GLN A 11 -16.60 13.04 -3.00
CA GLN A 11 -15.97 12.83 -4.30
C GLN A 11 -15.40 14.15 -4.88
N ASN A 12 -16.14 15.25 -4.73
CA ASN A 12 -15.67 16.57 -5.16
C ASN A 12 -14.45 17.00 -4.34
N ALA A 13 -14.48 16.86 -3.02
CA ALA A 13 -13.35 17.17 -2.15
C ALA A 13 -12.11 16.34 -2.51
N LEU A 14 -12.27 15.05 -2.81
CA LEU A 14 -11.16 14.20 -3.25
C LEU A 14 -10.58 14.65 -4.59
N SER A 15 -11.42 15.10 -5.53
CA SER A 15 -10.97 15.63 -6.81
C SER A 15 -10.15 16.91 -6.64
N GLU A 16 -10.60 17.82 -5.76
CA GLU A 16 -9.86 19.03 -5.42
C GLU A 16 -8.52 18.73 -4.73
N LEU A 17 -8.51 17.75 -3.82
CA LEU A 17 -7.27 17.30 -3.16
C LEU A 17 -6.28 16.70 -4.15
N LYS A 18 -6.74 15.91 -5.12
CA LYS A 18 -5.88 15.38 -6.19
C LYS A 18 -5.30 16.49 -7.04
N LEU A 19 -6.12 17.48 -7.43
CA LEU A 19 -5.67 18.62 -8.19
C LEU A 19 -4.65 19.45 -7.42
N PHE A 20 -4.88 19.67 -6.14
CA PHE A 20 -3.94 20.36 -5.25
C PHE A 20 -2.59 19.63 -5.19
N LEU A 21 -2.61 18.31 -4.93
CA LEU A 21 -1.37 17.50 -4.89
C LEU A 21 -0.64 17.53 -6.23
N LYS A 22 -1.36 17.32 -7.34
CA LYS A 22 -0.77 17.36 -8.68
C LYS A 22 -0.15 18.72 -9.00
N THR A 23 -0.83 19.81 -8.66
CA THR A 23 -0.30 21.17 -8.85
C THR A 23 0.96 21.42 -8.04
N TYR A 24 1.02 20.87 -6.82
CA TYR A 24 2.22 20.94 -6.00
C TYR A 24 3.38 20.15 -6.62
N GLU A 25 3.13 18.90 -7.00
CA GLU A 25 4.15 18.01 -7.58
C GLU A 25 4.69 18.53 -8.92
N ASP A 26 3.82 19.07 -9.78
CA ASP A 26 4.24 19.67 -11.05
C ASP A 26 5.17 20.88 -10.86
N LYS A 27 5.10 21.55 -9.70
CA LYS A 27 5.92 22.72 -9.40
C LYS A 27 7.15 22.41 -8.57
N TYR A 28 7.05 21.47 -7.64
CA TYR A 28 8.07 21.24 -6.61
C TYR A 28 8.60 19.80 -6.57
N ASP A 29 8.07 18.88 -7.38
CA ASP A 29 8.32 17.44 -7.36
C ASP A 29 7.84 16.77 -6.05
N ALA A 30 8.41 15.59 -5.73
CA ALA A 30 8.16 14.88 -4.49
C ALA A 30 8.57 15.69 -3.25
N LEU A 31 7.88 15.49 -2.14
CA LEU A 31 8.28 16.04 -0.83
C LEU A 31 9.62 15.48 -0.37
N PHE A 32 9.83 14.18 -0.59
CA PHE A 32 11.04 13.47 -0.24
C PHE A 32 11.73 13.05 -1.54
N LYS A 33 12.81 13.76 -1.90
CA LYS A 33 13.54 13.59 -3.15
C LYS A 33 14.73 12.64 -3.02
N SER A 34 15.08 12.28 -1.79
CA SER A 34 16.20 11.41 -1.45
C SER A 34 15.87 10.64 -0.17
N GLU A 35 16.78 9.75 0.25
CA GLU A 35 16.70 9.07 1.53
C GLU A 35 17.10 9.98 2.72
N ASP A 36 17.48 11.22 2.46
CA ASP A 36 17.84 12.17 3.51
C ASP A 36 16.64 12.51 4.38
N ARG A 37 16.95 12.72 5.65
CA ARG A 37 15.90 13.02 6.64
C ARG A 37 15.64 14.52 6.72
N VAL A 38 14.38 14.88 6.60
CA VAL A 38 13.90 16.27 6.67
C VAL A 38 13.01 16.44 7.89
N PRO A 39 13.33 17.34 8.81
CA PRO A 39 12.40 17.74 9.86
C PRO A 39 11.13 18.35 9.24
N LEU A 40 9.97 17.98 9.77
CA LEU A 40 8.70 18.53 9.26
C LEU A 40 8.66 20.07 9.45
N SER A 41 9.33 20.58 10.47
CA SER A 41 9.49 22.02 10.73
C SER A 41 10.23 22.79 9.64
N ASP A 42 11.05 22.09 8.85
CA ASP A 42 11.85 22.71 7.78
C ASP A 42 11.04 22.82 6.47
N LEU A 43 9.88 22.14 6.42
CA LEU A 43 8.93 22.28 5.34
C LEU A 43 8.04 23.51 5.58
N ASP A 44 7.75 24.23 4.52
CA ASP A 44 6.75 25.31 4.61
C ASP A 44 5.34 24.74 4.85
N LEU A 45 4.37 25.60 5.13
CA LEU A 45 3.02 25.19 5.48
C LEU A 45 2.32 24.40 4.35
N VAL A 46 2.62 24.72 3.09
CA VAL A 46 2.04 24.03 1.93
C VAL A 46 2.60 22.63 1.85
N ALA A 47 3.90 22.45 1.95
CA ALA A 47 4.57 21.15 1.95
C ALA A 47 4.12 20.28 3.14
N GLN A 48 3.95 20.86 4.34
CA GLN A 48 3.36 20.15 5.49
C GLN A 48 1.93 19.69 5.19
N THR A 49 1.12 20.53 4.55
CA THR A 49 -0.25 20.17 4.14
C THR A 49 -0.23 19.00 3.14
N VAL A 50 0.63 19.06 2.15
CA VAL A 50 0.82 17.96 1.18
C VAL A 50 1.19 16.65 1.88
N PHE A 51 2.12 16.71 2.86
CA PHE A 51 2.49 15.54 3.66
C PHE A 51 1.27 14.91 4.36
N PHE A 52 0.48 15.72 5.05
CA PHE A 52 -0.68 15.22 5.79
C PHE A 52 -1.78 14.70 4.87
N VAL A 53 -2.03 15.35 3.74
CA VAL A 53 -3.03 14.90 2.76
C VAL A 53 -2.62 13.55 2.14
N LYS A 54 -1.38 13.40 1.70
CA LYS A 54 -0.87 12.13 1.18
C LYS A 54 -0.93 11.03 2.22
N GLN A 55 -0.54 11.32 3.46
CA GLN A 55 -0.60 10.35 4.55
C GLN A 55 -2.04 9.93 4.85
N TRP A 56 -2.97 10.87 4.88
CA TRP A 56 -4.39 10.59 5.07
C TRP A 56 -4.94 9.68 3.96
N MET A 57 -4.62 9.94 2.70
CA MET A 57 -5.05 9.09 1.58
C MET A 57 -4.55 7.64 1.72
N LEU A 58 -3.29 7.45 2.13
CA LEU A 58 -2.73 6.11 2.34
C LEU A 58 -3.38 5.41 3.55
N ASP A 59 -3.66 6.13 4.61
CA ASP A 59 -4.30 5.59 5.80
C ASP A 59 -5.77 5.22 5.52
N ASP A 60 -6.49 6.00 4.71
CA ASP A 60 -7.85 5.69 4.25
C ASP A 60 -7.87 4.39 3.44
N LEU A 61 -7.00 4.24 2.45
CA LEU A 61 -6.87 2.99 1.69
C LEU A 61 -6.51 1.79 2.57
N TYR A 62 -5.69 2.00 3.60
CA TYR A 62 -5.30 0.93 4.52
C TYR A 62 -6.46 0.39 5.35
N VAL A 63 -7.42 1.23 5.68
CA VAL A 63 -8.63 0.84 6.44
C VAL A 63 -9.81 0.41 5.55
N GLY A 64 -9.64 0.42 4.23
CA GLY A 64 -10.62 -0.09 3.27
C GLY A 64 -11.31 0.98 2.43
N GLY A 65 -10.68 2.14 2.27
CA GLY A 65 -11.15 3.21 1.37
C GLY A 65 -11.29 2.77 -0.09
N ASP A 66 -12.00 3.57 -0.88
CA ASP A 66 -12.34 3.27 -2.26
C ASP A 66 -11.10 3.31 -3.18
N LEU A 67 -10.67 2.14 -3.66
CA LEU A 67 -9.55 2.02 -4.61
C LEU A 67 -9.83 2.73 -5.94
N GLN A 68 -11.07 2.70 -6.41
CA GLN A 68 -11.42 3.29 -7.72
C GLN A 68 -11.26 4.80 -7.71
N SER A 69 -11.51 5.42 -6.57
CA SER A 69 -11.35 6.86 -6.37
C SER A 69 -9.91 7.33 -6.58
N LEU A 70 -8.92 6.47 -6.29
CA LEU A 70 -7.48 6.78 -6.44
C LEU A 70 -6.80 6.06 -7.62
N LYS A 71 -7.57 5.37 -8.47
CA LYS A 71 -7.03 4.69 -9.65
C LYS A 71 -6.26 5.67 -10.54
N GLY A 72 -5.04 5.29 -10.91
CA GLY A 72 -4.16 6.10 -11.76
C GLY A 72 -3.50 7.27 -11.03
N PHE A 73 -3.79 7.47 -9.74
CA PHE A 73 -3.16 8.52 -8.96
C PHE A 73 -1.85 8.01 -8.36
N VAL A 74 -0.76 8.67 -8.68
CA VAL A 74 0.62 8.30 -8.32
C VAL A 74 1.20 9.38 -7.43
N PHE A 75 1.89 8.99 -6.37
CA PHE A 75 2.70 9.91 -5.59
C PHE A 75 4.14 9.91 -6.11
N GLU A 76 4.70 11.08 -6.36
CA GLU A 76 6.07 11.22 -6.91
C GLU A 76 7.13 10.64 -5.95
N GLU A 77 6.85 10.55 -4.65
CA GLU A 77 7.70 9.88 -3.67
C GLU A 77 7.95 8.40 -4.00
N ALA A 78 7.09 7.78 -4.80
CA ALA A 78 7.26 6.39 -5.26
C ALA A 78 8.61 6.17 -5.95
N ALA A 79 9.18 7.20 -6.58
CA ALA A 79 10.48 7.14 -7.22
C ALA A 79 11.63 6.89 -6.22
N VAL A 80 11.47 7.34 -4.98
CA VAL A 80 12.47 7.17 -3.89
C VAL A 80 12.08 6.01 -3.00
N TRP A 81 10.83 5.97 -2.53
CA TRP A 81 10.29 4.96 -1.63
C TRP A 81 8.91 4.44 -2.07
N PRO A 82 8.75 3.17 -2.33
CA PRO A 82 9.72 2.05 -2.26
C PRO A 82 10.72 2.00 -3.42
N GLY A 83 10.69 2.95 -4.32
CA GLY A 83 11.40 2.96 -5.58
C GLY A 83 10.61 2.29 -6.70
N VAL A 84 10.68 2.85 -7.90
CA VAL A 84 10.03 2.28 -9.08
C VAL A 84 10.99 1.32 -9.76
N PRO A 85 10.61 0.05 -10.01
CA PRO A 85 11.47 -0.88 -10.71
C PRO A 85 11.71 -0.38 -12.14
N LYS A 86 12.86 -0.74 -12.71
CA LYS A 86 13.17 -0.48 -14.12
C LYS A 86 12.08 -1.05 -15.01
N VAL A 87 11.94 -0.49 -16.21
CA VAL A 87 10.86 -0.80 -17.18
C VAL A 87 10.70 -2.30 -17.45
N ASP A 88 11.78 -3.07 -17.34
CA ASP A 88 11.79 -4.53 -17.56
C ASP A 88 11.40 -5.36 -16.34
N ALA A 89 11.17 -4.74 -15.19
CA ALA A 89 10.69 -5.46 -14.02
C ALA A 89 9.27 -5.96 -14.27
N MET A 90 8.97 -7.16 -13.74
CA MET A 90 7.65 -7.80 -13.92
C MET A 90 6.55 -6.93 -13.32
N ARG A 91 6.02 -6.03 -14.15
CA ARG A 91 4.78 -5.32 -13.90
C ARG A 91 3.64 -6.25 -14.20
N THR A 92 2.64 -6.25 -13.35
CA THR A 92 1.43 -7.00 -13.66
C THR A 92 0.22 -6.19 -13.27
N THR A 93 -0.72 -6.11 -14.20
CA THR A 93 -2.05 -5.56 -13.97
C THR A 93 -3.04 -6.65 -13.58
N ASN A 94 -2.77 -7.89 -14.02
CA ASN A 94 -3.63 -9.04 -13.75
C ASN A 94 -2.77 -10.25 -13.37
N LEU A 95 -2.78 -10.59 -12.10
CA LEU A 95 -2.22 -11.84 -11.61
C LEU A 95 -3.25 -12.95 -11.85
N ASN A 96 -2.99 -13.78 -12.86
CA ASN A 96 -3.73 -15.04 -12.99
C ASN A 96 -3.16 -16.05 -11.99
N PRO A 97 -3.88 -16.36 -10.90
CA PRO A 97 -3.39 -17.25 -9.85
C PRO A 97 -3.24 -18.70 -10.27
N ALA A 98 -3.78 -19.10 -11.44
CA ALA A 98 -3.65 -20.45 -11.93
C ALA A 98 -2.19 -20.91 -12.07
N ASN A 99 -1.25 -19.97 -12.12
CA ASN A 99 0.17 -20.23 -12.29
C ASN A 99 1.02 -19.87 -11.04
N LEU A 100 0.43 -19.24 -10.02
CA LEU A 100 1.16 -18.84 -8.84
C LEU A 100 0.77 -19.74 -7.65
N LYS A 101 1.66 -20.65 -7.29
CA LYS A 101 1.51 -21.47 -6.09
C LYS A 101 2.25 -20.81 -4.93
N ILE A 102 1.50 -20.41 -3.92
CA ILE A 102 2.03 -19.84 -2.69
C ILE A 102 1.81 -20.85 -1.58
N ASN A 103 2.88 -21.16 -0.84
CA ASN A 103 2.75 -22.00 0.34
C ASN A 103 1.91 -21.27 1.40
N GLY A 104 0.69 -21.71 1.60
CA GLY A 104 -0.26 -21.21 2.58
C GLY A 104 -0.13 -21.84 3.96
N THR A 105 0.93 -22.63 4.21
CA THR A 105 1.18 -23.25 5.50
C THR A 105 2.12 -22.39 6.34
N TYR A 106 1.73 -22.13 7.57
CA TYR A 106 2.59 -21.48 8.57
C TYR A 106 2.16 -21.87 9.98
N ASN A 107 3.14 -22.23 10.79
CA ASN A 107 2.97 -22.47 12.23
C ASN A 107 4.19 -21.89 12.96
N LYS A 108 3.96 -20.91 13.81
CA LYS A 108 5.03 -20.22 14.54
C LYS A 108 5.75 -21.10 15.56
N THR A 109 5.09 -22.15 16.08
CA THR A 109 5.69 -23.07 17.04
C THR A 109 6.58 -24.11 16.37
N ALA A 110 6.35 -24.42 15.10
CA ALA A 110 7.16 -25.32 14.29
C ALA A 110 8.32 -24.60 13.56
N GLY A 111 8.28 -23.28 13.53
CA GLY A 111 9.28 -22.47 12.84
C GLY A 111 10.58 -22.37 13.63
N ILE A 112 11.67 -22.89 13.06
CA ILE A 112 13.04 -22.77 13.60
C ILE A 112 13.49 -21.30 13.71
N GLN A 113 12.78 -20.40 13.09
CA GLN A 113 12.98 -18.96 13.15
C GLN A 113 11.88 -18.30 14.00
N GLY A 114 11.85 -18.65 15.25
CA GLY A 114 10.93 -18.09 16.24
C GLY A 114 11.15 -16.61 16.52
N ASN A 115 10.88 -15.77 15.54
CA ASN A 115 10.78 -14.33 15.73
C ASN A 115 9.46 -13.92 16.40
N GLY A 116 8.65 -14.88 16.86
CA GLY A 116 7.34 -14.63 17.50
C GLY A 116 6.29 -14.01 16.59
N SER A 117 6.51 -14.02 15.29
CA SER A 117 5.57 -13.44 14.34
C SER A 117 4.29 -14.26 14.24
N GLU A 118 3.13 -13.60 14.33
CA GLU A 118 1.82 -14.25 14.20
C GLU A 118 1.46 -14.59 12.75
N HIS A 119 2.39 -14.42 11.82
CA HIS A 119 2.15 -14.65 10.39
C HIS A 119 3.47 -14.76 9.63
N ALA A 120 3.40 -15.40 8.46
CA ALA A 120 4.49 -15.43 7.50
C ALA A 120 4.17 -14.55 6.28
N TYR A 121 5.21 -13.96 5.69
CA TYR A 121 5.11 -13.24 4.42
C TYR A 121 5.62 -14.12 3.29
N ARG A 122 4.85 -14.22 2.21
CA ARG A 122 5.19 -14.96 1.01
C ARG A 122 5.28 -13.99 -0.17
N MET A 123 6.46 -13.88 -0.75
CA MET A 123 6.68 -13.07 -1.94
C MET A 123 5.99 -13.73 -3.14
N THR A 124 5.26 -12.93 -3.91
CA THR A 124 4.64 -13.41 -5.16
C THR A 124 5.60 -13.33 -6.36
N GLY A 125 6.65 -12.53 -6.26
CA GLY A 125 7.51 -12.19 -7.38
C GLY A 125 6.95 -11.09 -8.30
N TYR A 126 5.78 -10.56 -7.99
CA TYR A 126 5.11 -9.53 -8.79
C TYR A 126 5.15 -8.17 -8.12
N TYR A 127 4.96 -7.15 -8.95
CA TYR A 127 4.99 -5.74 -8.56
C TYR A 127 3.73 -5.03 -9.08
N ALA A 128 3.05 -4.30 -8.21
CA ALA A 128 1.99 -3.38 -8.59
C ALA A 128 2.59 -2.01 -8.91
N ALA A 129 2.37 -1.52 -10.12
CA ALA A 129 2.81 -0.17 -10.47
C ALA A 129 2.07 0.89 -9.63
N PRO A 130 2.67 2.05 -9.34
CA PRO A 130 2.00 3.11 -8.61
C PRO A 130 0.64 3.47 -9.20
N GLY A 131 -0.41 3.50 -8.37
CA GLY A 131 -1.77 3.83 -8.77
C GLY A 131 -2.50 2.78 -9.61
N GLU A 132 -1.88 1.62 -9.90
CA GLU A 132 -2.48 0.57 -10.71
C GLU A 132 -3.28 -0.41 -9.85
N ILE A 133 -4.52 -0.70 -10.27
CA ILE A 133 -5.35 -1.73 -9.61
C ILE A 133 -4.97 -3.10 -10.15
N VAL A 134 -4.56 -3.98 -9.25
CA VAL A 134 -4.24 -5.38 -9.53
C VAL A 134 -5.32 -6.26 -8.92
N SER A 135 -5.84 -7.21 -9.71
CA SER A 135 -6.82 -8.21 -9.26
C SER A 135 -6.11 -9.53 -8.97
N LEU A 136 -6.37 -10.08 -7.78
CA LEU A 136 -5.88 -11.40 -7.36
C LEU A 136 -7.07 -12.29 -7.07
N THR A 137 -7.01 -13.55 -7.54
CA THR A 137 -8.02 -14.55 -7.22
C THR A 137 -7.47 -15.54 -6.20
N PHE A 138 -8.29 -15.89 -5.24
CA PHE A 138 -7.95 -16.81 -4.15
C PHE A 138 -8.90 -18.00 -4.13
N PRO A 139 -8.42 -19.18 -3.73
CA PRO A 139 -9.27 -20.34 -3.52
C PRO A 139 -10.21 -20.11 -2.32
N GLN A 140 -11.36 -20.80 -2.35
CA GLN A 140 -12.41 -20.64 -1.35
C GLN A 140 -11.93 -20.93 0.09
N GLU A 141 -10.94 -21.80 0.21
CA GLU A 141 -10.41 -22.29 1.49
C GLU A 141 -9.71 -21.19 2.32
N VAL A 142 -9.23 -20.12 1.68
CA VAL A 142 -8.52 -19.04 2.37
C VAL A 142 -9.42 -17.86 2.72
N LEU A 143 -10.64 -17.81 2.18
CA LEU A 143 -11.54 -16.66 2.35
C LEU A 143 -11.97 -16.49 3.81
N GLY A 144 -11.84 -15.27 4.33
CA GLY A 144 -12.20 -14.95 5.71
C GLY A 144 -11.28 -15.55 6.77
N LYS A 145 -10.19 -16.22 6.40
CA LYS A 145 -9.23 -16.86 7.32
C LYS A 145 -8.03 -15.99 7.64
N ASN A 146 -8.22 -14.69 7.66
CA ASN A 146 -7.19 -13.70 8.02
C ASN A 146 -5.94 -13.70 7.11
N PHE A 147 -6.05 -14.27 5.91
CA PHE A 147 -5.07 -14.01 4.86
C PHE A 147 -5.17 -12.56 4.40
N ARG A 148 -4.05 -11.97 4.04
CA ARG A 148 -4.01 -10.61 3.53
C ARG A 148 -3.08 -10.50 2.33
N VAL A 149 -3.42 -9.61 1.40
CA VAL A 149 -2.52 -9.18 0.34
C VAL A 149 -1.87 -7.87 0.78
N LEU A 150 -0.57 -7.76 0.61
CA LEU A 150 0.19 -6.55 0.90
C LEU A 150 0.79 -6.01 -0.39
N VAL A 151 0.74 -4.69 -0.55
CA VAL A 151 1.41 -3.98 -1.64
C VAL A 151 2.45 -3.04 -1.03
N GLY A 152 3.71 -3.34 -1.30
CA GLY A 152 4.88 -2.76 -0.64
C GLY A 152 5.46 -3.69 0.42
N VAL A 153 6.73 -3.48 0.77
CA VAL A 153 7.48 -4.31 1.74
C VAL A 153 7.90 -3.54 3.00
N HIS A 154 7.56 -2.28 3.08
CA HIS A 154 7.90 -1.40 4.19
C HIS A 154 6.76 -1.35 5.20
N PHE A 155 6.56 -2.43 5.97
CA PHE A 155 5.44 -2.57 6.92
C PHE A 155 5.58 -1.71 8.15
N TRP A 156 6.78 -1.20 8.43
CA TRP A 156 7.03 -0.33 9.56
C TRP A 156 6.42 1.04 9.34
N ASN A 157 5.48 1.40 10.21
CA ASN A 157 4.91 2.73 10.25
C ASN A 157 5.86 3.66 11.01
N THR A 158 6.24 4.78 10.41
CA THR A 158 7.22 5.71 10.96
C THR A 158 6.60 6.89 11.72
N TYR A 159 5.36 6.79 12.18
CA TYR A 159 4.69 7.88 12.92
C TYR A 159 5.51 8.49 14.05
N TYR A 160 6.35 7.70 14.68
CA TYR A 160 7.19 8.14 15.81
C TYR A 160 8.65 8.40 15.45
N VAL A 161 9.02 8.23 14.18
CA VAL A 161 10.39 8.45 13.72
C VAL A 161 10.52 9.88 13.20
N ARG A 162 11.43 10.63 13.79
CA ARG A 162 11.74 12.03 13.41
C ARG A 162 13.26 12.17 13.27
N PRO A 163 13.78 12.97 12.34
CA PRO A 163 13.10 13.60 11.21
C PRO A 163 12.62 12.60 10.17
N TYR A 164 11.73 13.02 9.25
CA TYR A 164 11.17 12.16 8.21
C TYR A 164 12.09 12.03 6.99
N ASN A 165 12.08 10.87 6.35
CA ASN A 165 12.65 10.66 5.02
C ASN A 165 11.63 10.07 4.03
N ARG A 166 10.44 9.77 4.50
CA ARG A 166 9.32 9.24 3.71
C ARG A 166 7.99 9.46 4.42
N LEU A 167 6.90 9.23 3.72
CA LEU A 167 5.58 9.11 4.34
C LEU A 167 5.59 8.01 5.43
N ASN A 168 4.79 8.19 6.47
CA ASN A 168 4.75 7.26 7.61
C ASN A 168 4.33 5.85 7.18
N ARG A 169 3.29 5.76 6.36
CA ARG A 169 2.82 4.52 5.75
C ARG A 169 3.06 4.58 4.26
N ILE A 170 3.74 3.59 3.70
CA ILE A 170 3.97 3.45 2.26
C ILE A 170 3.62 2.05 1.76
N SER A 171 3.17 1.15 2.64
CA SER A 171 2.69 -0.19 2.29
C SER A 171 1.25 -0.36 2.74
N LEU A 172 0.44 -0.97 1.89
CA LEU A 172 -0.98 -1.19 2.11
C LEU A 172 -1.29 -2.67 2.29
N SER A 173 -2.41 -2.97 2.95
CA SER A 173 -2.77 -4.33 3.32
C SER A 173 -4.27 -4.55 3.16
N TYR A 174 -4.65 -5.57 2.39
CA TYR A 174 -6.02 -5.88 1.99
C TYR A 174 -6.43 -7.27 2.49
N GLY A 175 -7.62 -7.38 3.09
CA GLY A 175 -8.16 -8.65 3.56
C GLY A 175 -8.60 -9.56 2.41
N VAL A 176 -8.36 -10.87 2.55
CA VAL A 176 -8.82 -11.88 1.58
C VAL A 176 -10.18 -12.41 2.05
N ASN A 177 -11.22 -11.62 1.81
CA ASN A 177 -12.59 -11.95 2.22
C ASN A 177 -13.46 -12.43 1.04
N ASN A 178 -13.03 -12.15 -0.19
CA ASN A 178 -13.71 -12.53 -1.42
C ASN A 178 -12.77 -13.30 -2.34
N ALA A 179 -13.33 -14.11 -3.24
CA ALA A 179 -12.55 -14.89 -4.20
C ALA A 179 -11.68 -14.02 -5.12
N THR A 180 -12.12 -12.79 -5.43
CA THR A 180 -11.32 -11.81 -6.12
C THR A 180 -11.08 -10.62 -5.20
N VAL A 181 -9.82 -10.28 -4.98
CA VAL A 181 -9.38 -9.13 -4.18
C VAL A 181 -8.68 -8.15 -5.11
N GLN A 182 -9.17 -6.93 -5.14
CA GLN A 182 -8.49 -5.82 -5.80
C GLN A 182 -7.58 -5.11 -4.80
N VAL A 183 -6.37 -4.80 -5.25
CA VAL A 183 -5.36 -4.08 -4.47
C VAL A 183 -4.72 -2.99 -5.30
N MET A 184 -4.28 -1.93 -4.65
CA MET A 184 -3.59 -0.82 -5.30
C MET A 184 -2.75 -0.09 -4.24
N ASN A 185 -1.73 0.62 -4.67
CA ASN A 185 -0.98 1.54 -3.83
C ASN A 185 -0.51 2.72 -4.69
N PRO A 186 -0.81 3.98 -4.33
CA PRO A 186 -0.27 5.15 -5.03
C PRO A 186 1.26 5.20 -5.08
N MET A 187 1.91 4.49 -4.14
CA MET A 187 3.37 4.32 -4.09
C MET A 187 3.86 3.11 -4.89
N GLY A 188 2.95 2.24 -5.35
CA GLY A 188 3.32 0.94 -5.91
C GLY A 188 3.93 -0.01 -4.90
N GLY A 189 4.57 -1.06 -5.37
CA GLY A 189 5.35 -1.97 -4.54
C GLY A 189 5.20 -3.44 -4.87
N SER A 190 6.08 -4.25 -4.31
CA SER A 190 6.00 -5.71 -4.44
C SER A 190 4.74 -6.25 -3.78
N ILE A 191 4.15 -7.27 -4.40
CA ILE A 191 2.95 -7.93 -3.90
C ILE A 191 3.35 -9.14 -3.06
N LEU A 192 2.83 -9.20 -1.83
CA LEU A 192 3.05 -10.31 -0.91
C LEU A 192 1.71 -10.86 -0.43
N VAL A 193 1.72 -12.13 -0.04
CA VAL A 193 0.63 -12.73 0.73
C VAL A 193 1.08 -12.95 2.17
N ARG A 194 0.31 -12.43 3.09
CA ARG A 194 0.47 -12.71 4.52
C ARG A 194 -0.35 -13.93 4.89
N VAL A 195 0.36 -14.97 5.35
CA VAL A 195 -0.21 -16.24 5.81
C VAL A 195 -0.32 -16.18 7.32
N PRO A 196 -1.52 -16.33 7.92
CA PRO A 196 -1.69 -16.31 9.36
C PRO A 196 -1.07 -17.54 10.04
N ASP A 197 -0.77 -17.41 11.33
CA ASP A 197 -0.34 -18.53 12.17
C ASP A 197 -1.43 -19.63 12.24
N GLY A 198 -1.01 -20.87 12.30
CA GLY A 198 -1.90 -22.05 12.34
C GLY A 198 -2.53 -22.41 10.98
N SER A 199 -2.17 -21.71 9.90
CA SER A 199 -2.63 -22.08 8.57
C SER A 199 -1.93 -23.34 8.07
N ASN A 200 -2.69 -24.26 7.47
CA ASN A 200 -2.20 -25.50 6.87
C ASN A 200 -2.83 -25.69 5.48
N LEU A 201 -2.69 -24.70 4.63
CA LEU A 201 -3.21 -24.68 3.27
C LEU A 201 -2.01 -24.70 2.31
N GLY A 202 -1.77 -25.85 1.70
CA GLY A 202 -0.68 -26.07 0.75
C GLY A 202 -1.07 -25.83 -0.70
#